data_cd67beb695f47c97bc458cd849b7ea83
#
_entry.id   cd67beb695f47c97bc458cd849b7ea83
#
_cell.length_a   1.000
_cell.length_b   1.000
_cell.length_c   1.000
_cell.angle_alpha   90.00
_cell.angle_beta   90.00
_cell.angle_gamma   90.00
#
_symmetry.space_group_name_H-M   'P 1'
#
loop_
_entity.id
_entity.type
_entity.pdbx_description
1 polymer ?
#
loop_
_entity_poly.entity_id
_entity_poly.type
_entity_poly.pdbx_seq_one_letter_code
_entity_poly.pdbx_strand_id
1 'polypeptide(L)'
;MLDSLGTNFCIVGHSERRKYFNEDNAVLAAKIKKLLEYQIVPIYCVGEVLEEREANTHFDVIKQQVVEGLFHLDVADMENIVIAYEPVWAIGTGKTATPAQAEEVHKFIRTLVAEKYGEDIAAQLRILYGGSCNAKNAAELFAQEDIDGGLIGGASLKAEDFVSIAVQASK
;
A
#
# COMPACT_ATOMS: atom_id res chain seq x y z
N MET A 1 3.60 17.54 -16.12
CA MET A 1 2.27 17.87 -15.55
C MET A 1 2.25 17.73 -14.03
N LEU A 2 2.37 16.53 -13.44
CA LEU A 2 2.39 16.40 -11.96
C LEU A 2 3.54 17.20 -11.32
N ASP A 3 4.74 17.07 -11.84
CA ASP A 3 5.93 17.80 -11.42
C ASP A 3 5.73 19.34 -11.44
N SER A 4 5.13 19.88 -12.49
CA SER A 4 4.85 21.32 -12.59
C SER A 4 3.83 21.86 -11.56
N LEU A 5 3.16 20.97 -10.84
CA LEU A 5 2.25 21.28 -9.72
C LEU A 5 2.92 21.14 -8.36
N GLY A 6 4.20 20.77 -8.29
CA GLY A 6 4.91 20.51 -7.05
C GLY A 6 4.40 19.27 -6.30
N THR A 7 3.90 18.26 -7.02
CA THR A 7 3.39 17.02 -6.44
C THR A 7 4.55 16.18 -5.90
N ASN A 8 4.52 15.84 -4.61
CA ASN A 8 5.56 15.02 -3.98
C ASN A 8 5.24 13.52 -3.97
N PHE A 9 3.95 13.14 -3.97
CA PHE A 9 3.48 11.76 -3.90
C PHE A 9 2.44 11.49 -4.98
N CYS A 10 2.43 10.26 -5.51
CA CYS A 10 1.41 9.84 -6.47
C CYS A 10 0.96 8.40 -6.17
N ILE A 11 -0.34 8.22 -5.95
CA ILE A 11 -0.94 6.88 -5.78
C ILE A 11 -1.01 6.21 -7.15
N VAL A 12 -0.49 4.98 -7.26
CA VAL A 12 -0.52 4.15 -8.46
C VAL A 12 -0.99 2.74 -8.14
N GLY A 13 -1.75 2.14 -9.03
CA GLY A 13 -2.23 0.77 -8.86
C GLY A 13 -3.40 0.60 -7.89
N HIS A 14 -4.08 1.70 -7.50
CA HIS A 14 -5.30 1.62 -6.69
C HIS A 14 -6.28 0.61 -7.31
N SER A 15 -6.94 -0.17 -6.46
CA SER A 15 -7.85 -1.26 -6.88
C SER A 15 -8.90 -0.83 -7.90
N GLU A 16 -9.47 0.36 -7.76
CA GLU A 16 -10.41 0.91 -8.73
C GLU A 16 -9.78 1.14 -10.11
N ARG A 17 -8.51 1.59 -10.17
CA ARG A 17 -7.84 1.78 -11.44
C ARG A 17 -7.48 0.47 -12.11
N ARG A 18 -7.06 -0.52 -11.33
CA ARG A 18 -6.88 -1.90 -11.84
C ARG A 18 -8.17 -2.43 -12.43
N LYS A 19 -9.30 -2.26 -11.71
CA LYS A 19 -10.63 -2.78 -12.09
C LYS A 19 -11.25 -2.03 -13.28
N TYR A 20 -11.25 -0.70 -13.26
CA TYR A 20 -12.01 0.09 -14.24
C TYR A 20 -11.19 0.53 -15.45
N PHE A 21 -9.87 0.58 -15.33
CA PHE A 21 -8.98 1.00 -16.40
C PHE A 21 -8.02 -0.08 -16.86
N ASN A 22 -8.16 -1.32 -16.33
CA ASN A 22 -7.34 -2.48 -16.67
C ASN A 22 -5.83 -2.19 -16.54
N GLU A 23 -5.44 -1.46 -15.49
CA GLU A 23 -4.02 -1.21 -15.22
C GLU A 23 -3.36 -2.48 -14.69
N ASP A 24 -2.60 -3.14 -15.53
CA ASP A 24 -1.81 -4.33 -15.18
C ASP A 24 -0.47 -3.95 -14.52
N ASN A 25 0.24 -4.94 -14.01
CA ASN A 25 1.50 -4.72 -13.31
C ASN A 25 2.60 -4.14 -14.23
N ALA A 26 2.60 -4.44 -15.52
CA ALA A 26 3.55 -3.88 -16.48
C ALA A 26 3.34 -2.37 -16.70
N VAL A 27 2.09 -1.95 -16.85
CA VAL A 27 1.70 -0.53 -16.93
C VAL A 27 2.09 0.19 -15.63
N LEU A 28 1.88 -0.45 -14.47
CA LEU A 28 2.18 0.15 -13.17
C LEU A 28 3.69 0.26 -12.94
N ALA A 29 4.48 -0.75 -13.33
CA ALA A 29 5.94 -0.69 -13.30
C ALA A 29 6.48 0.49 -14.12
N ALA A 30 5.94 0.71 -15.32
CA ALA A 30 6.31 1.84 -16.17
C ALA A 30 5.93 3.20 -15.54
N LYS A 31 4.77 3.29 -14.86
CA LYS A 31 4.34 4.49 -14.15
C LYS A 31 5.24 4.79 -12.95
N ILE A 32 5.58 3.77 -12.16
CA ILE A 32 6.48 3.91 -11.00
C ILE A 32 7.83 4.45 -11.46
N LYS A 33 8.44 3.82 -12.46
CA LYS A 33 9.71 4.29 -13.02
C LYS A 33 9.63 5.75 -13.47
N LYS A 34 8.52 6.11 -14.12
CA LYS A 34 8.33 7.48 -14.60
C LYS A 34 8.18 8.50 -13.46
N LEU A 35 7.53 8.14 -12.37
CA LEU A 35 7.43 9.01 -11.19
C LEU A 35 8.79 9.24 -10.55
N LEU A 36 9.59 8.19 -10.37
CA LEU A 36 10.93 8.25 -9.80
C LEU A 36 11.87 9.15 -10.64
N GLU A 37 11.80 9.10 -11.98
CA GLU A 37 12.53 10.01 -12.87
C GLU A 37 12.24 11.50 -12.59
N TYR A 38 11.07 11.82 -12.05
CA TYR A 38 10.63 13.17 -11.69
C TYR A 38 10.68 13.44 -10.18
N GLN A 39 11.33 12.57 -9.41
CA GLN A 39 11.44 12.68 -7.95
C GLN A 39 10.09 12.74 -7.22
N ILE A 40 9.06 12.11 -7.81
CA ILE A 40 7.73 11.96 -7.20
C ILE A 40 7.68 10.58 -6.58
N VAL A 41 7.45 10.50 -5.27
CA VAL A 41 7.36 9.25 -4.52
C VAL A 41 6.11 8.48 -4.93
N PRO A 42 6.21 7.26 -5.49
CA PRO A 42 5.05 6.44 -5.77
C PRO A 42 4.50 5.82 -4.47
N ILE A 43 3.17 5.89 -4.29
CA ILE A 43 2.46 5.06 -3.31
C ILE A 43 1.85 3.91 -4.12
N TYR A 44 2.50 2.75 -4.12
CA TYR A 44 2.12 1.61 -4.92
C TYR A 44 1.11 0.73 -4.20
N CYS A 45 -0.11 0.64 -4.74
CA CYS A 45 -1.19 -0.16 -4.17
C CYS A 45 -1.12 -1.61 -4.67
N VAL A 46 -1.18 -2.54 -3.71
CA VAL A 46 -1.25 -3.99 -3.92
C VAL A 46 -2.37 -4.57 -3.06
N GLY A 47 -2.99 -5.65 -3.50
CA GLY A 47 -4.03 -6.31 -2.70
C GLY A 47 -4.85 -7.29 -3.50
N GLU A 48 -5.60 -8.12 -2.79
CA GLU A 48 -6.39 -9.22 -3.30
C GLU A 48 -7.89 -8.93 -3.24
N VAL A 49 -8.65 -9.60 -4.11
CA VAL A 49 -10.12 -9.66 -4.05
C VAL A 49 -10.60 -10.79 -3.12
N LEU A 50 -11.90 -10.80 -2.81
CA LEU A 50 -12.48 -11.76 -1.85
C LEU A 50 -12.28 -13.20 -2.30
N GLU A 51 -12.46 -13.47 -3.57
CA GLU A 51 -12.33 -14.83 -4.16
C GLU A 51 -10.91 -15.38 -3.98
N GLU A 52 -9.90 -14.52 -4.13
CA GLU A 52 -8.48 -14.87 -3.92
C GLU A 52 -8.17 -15.11 -2.44
N ARG A 53 -8.78 -14.32 -1.55
CA ARG A 53 -8.66 -14.51 -0.10
C ARG A 53 -9.28 -15.81 0.36
N GLU A 54 -10.51 -16.12 -0.10
CA GLU A 54 -11.23 -17.35 0.24
C GLU A 54 -10.57 -18.61 -0.35
N ALA A 55 -9.93 -18.48 -1.51
CA ALA A 55 -9.16 -19.55 -2.13
C ALA A 55 -7.76 -19.75 -1.49
N ASN A 56 -7.36 -18.91 -0.54
CA ASN A 56 -6.01 -18.87 0.05
C ASN A 56 -4.89 -18.65 -0.99
N THR A 57 -5.17 -17.94 -2.07
CA THR A 57 -4.20 -17.57 -3.12
C THR A 57 -3.72 -16.12 -3.00
N HIS A 58 -4.20 -15.38 -2.00
CA HIS A 58 -3.91 -13.97 -1.80
C HIS A 58 -2.40 -13.65 -1.69
N PHE A 59 -1.60 -14.51 -1.06
CA PHE A 59 -0.15 -14.33 -1.00
C PHE A 59 0.51 -14.43 -2.37
N ASP A 60 0.07 -15.36 -3.22
CA ASP A 60 0.60 -15.50 -4.58
C ASP A 60 0.26 -14.27 -5.42
N VAL A 61 -0.97 -13.75 -5.30
CA VAL A 61 -1.41 -12.53 -5.98
C VAL A 61 -0.57 -11.32 -5.54
N ILE A 62 -0.42 -11.11 -4.24
CA ILE A 62 0.36 -10.00 -3.68
C ILE A 62 1.83 -10.11 -4.08
N LYS A 63 2.41 -11.33 -3.99
CA LYS A 63 3.78 -11.60 -4.43
C LYS A 63 3.96 -11.24 -5.90
N GLN A 64 3.04 -11.66 -6.75
CA GLN A 64 3.09 -11.34 -8.18
C GLN A 64 3.04 -9.82 -8.41
N GLN A 65 2.13 -9.11 -7.73
CA GLN A 65 2.02 -7.65 -7.85
C GLN A 65 3.31 -6.94 -7.39
N VAL A 66 3.90 -7.35 -6.26
CA VAL A 66 5.14 -6.77 -5.74
C VAL A 66 6.31 -7.06 -6.67
N VAL A 67 6.49 -8.31 -7.09
CA VAL A 67 7.61 -8.73 -7.96
C VAL A 67 7.54 -8.04 -9.31
N GLU A 68 6.40 -8.10 -9.99
CA GLU A 68 6.24 -7.51 -11.33
C GLU A 68 6.24 -5.97 -11.29
N GLY A 69 5.71 -5.38 -10.21
CA GLY A 69 5.61 -3.94 -10.06
C GLY A 69 6.88 -3.24 -9.58
N LEU A 70 7.73 -3.93 -8.78
CA LEU A 70 8.83 -3.26 -8.07
C LEU A 70 10.20 -3.91 -8.28
N PHE A 71 10.32 -5.24 -8.48
CA PHE A 71 11.63 -5.91 -8.41
C PHE A 71 12.54 -5.67 -9.64
N HIS A 72 12.10 -4.85 -10.56
CA HIS A 72 12.92 -4.29 -11.63
C HIS A 72 13.68 -3.02 -11.20
N LEU A 73 13.36 -2.44 -10.04
CA LEU A 73 14.01 -1.26 -9.49
C LEU A 73 15.37 -1.63 -8.87
N ASP A 74 16.28 -0.69 -8.82
CA ASP A 74 17.50 -0.81 -8.00
C ASP A 74 17.25 -0.41 -6.54
N VAL A 75 18.27 -0.52 -5.69
CA VAL A 75 18.17 -0.22 -4.26
C VAL A 75 17.83 1.26 -4.03
N ALA A 76 18.46 2.18 -4.75
CA ALA A 76 18.26 3.62 -4.58
C ALA A 76 16.84 4.06 -4.96
N ASP A 77 16.28 3.44 -6.00
CA ASP A 77 14.89 3.65 -6.40
C ASP A 77 13.93 3.07 -5.35
N MET A 78 14.23 1.87 -4.79
CA MET A 78 13.38 1.21 -3.81
C MET A 78 13.27 1.98 -2.49
N GLU A 79 14.30 2.71 -2.07
CA GLU A 79 14.28 3.60 -0.91
C GLU A 79 13.23 4.73 -1.03
N ASN A 80 12.81 5.05 -2.25
CA ASN A 80 11.84 6.09 -2.54
C ASN A 80 10.42 5.55 -2.83
N ILE A 81 10.12 4.32 -2.42
CA ILE A 81 8.80 3.69 -2.60
C ILE A 81 8.03 3.71 -1.29
N VAL A 82 6.72 3.87 -1.40
CA VAL A 82 5.75 3.54 -0.36
C VAL A 82 4.82 2.47 -0.92
N ILE A 83 4.54 1.42 -0.16
CA ILE A 83 3.55 0.40 -0.53
C ILE A 83 2.27 0.65 0.27
N ALA A 84 1.11 0.46 -0.36
CA ALA A 84 -0.18 0.45 0.32
C ALA A 84 -0.87 -0.90 0.09
N TYR A 85 -1.14 -1.63 1.17
CA TYR A 85 -1.91 -2.88 1.09
C TYR A 85 -3.40 -2.57 1.13
N GLU A 86 -4.11 -2.95 0.09
CA GLU A 86 -5.55 -2.81 -0.06
C GLU A 86 -6.22 -4.19 0.01
N PRO A 87 -6.80 -4.62 1.15
CA PRO A 87 -7.75 -5.74 1.13
C PRO A 87 -8.99 -5.30 0.36
N VAL A 88 -9.03 -5.56 -0.98
CA VAL A 88 -10.06 -5.02 -1.89
C VAL A 88 -11.47 -5.39 -1.44
N TRP A 89 -11.62 -6.58 -0.86
CA TRP A 89 -12.87 -7.07 -0.27
C TRP A 89 -13.35 -6.27 0.95
N ALA A 90 -12.49 -5.45 1.54
CA ALA A 90 -12.80 -4.59 2.70
C ALA A 90 -12.92 -3.09 2.34
N ILE A 91 -12.84 -2.72 1.04
CA ILE A 91 -12.95 -1.33 0.60
C ILE A 91 -14.40 -1.02 0.23
N GLY A 92 -15.03 -0.09 0.96
CA GLY A 92 -16.40 0.36 0.66
C GLY A 92 -17.52 -0.67 0.86
N THR A 93 -17.20 -1.84 1.42
CA THR A 93 -18.17 -2.94 1.61
C THR A 93 -18.81 -2.98 3.00
N GLY A 94 -18.31 -2.17 3.94
CA GLY A 94 -18.64 -2.25 5.35
C GLY A 94 -17.92 -3.38 6.11
N LYS A 95 -17.15 -4.22 5.42
CA LYS A 95 -16.24 -5.19 6.04
C LYS A 95 -14.91 -4.49 6.32
N THR A 96 -14.20 -4.96 7.35
CA THR A 96 -12.84 -4.54 7.67
C THR A 96 -11.98 -5.76 7.86
N ALA A 97 -10.72 -5.71 7.41
CA ALA A 97 -9.76 -6.71 7.81
C ALA A 97 -9.50 -6.59 9.31
N THR A 98 -9.32 -7.70 10.01
CA THR A 98 -8.85 -7.66 11.39
C THR A 98 -7.40 -7.17 11.43
N PRO A 99 -6.93 -6.58 12.54
CA PRO A 99 -5.52 -6.19 12.68
C PRO A 99 -4.56 -7.34 12.36
N ALA A 100 -4.87 -8.55 12.82
CA ALA A 100 -4.04 -9.74 12.55
C ALA A 100 -4.02 -10.12 11.05
N GLN A 101 -5.14 -9.98 10.33
CA GLN A 101 -5.18 -10.24 8.89
C GLN A 101 -4.39 -9.19 8.11
N ALA A 102 -4.44 -7.93 8.53
CA ALA A 102 -3.66 -6.87 7.92
C ALA A 102 -2.15 -7.07 8.19
N GLU A 103 -1.79 -7.34 9.44
CA GLU A 103 -0.42 -7.61 9.87
C GLU A 103 0.23 -8.77 9.10
N GLU A 104 -0.49 -9.88 8.96
CA GLU A 104 -0.02 -11.06 8.21
C GLU A 104 0.45 -10.69 6.80
N VAL A 105 -0.32 -9.84 6.10
CA VAL A 105 0.02 -9.41 4.73
C VAL A 105 1.12 -8.36 4.72
N HIS A 106 1.10 -7.39 5.64
CA HIS A 106 2.16 -6.39 5.76
C HIS A 106 3.51 -7.05 6.01
N LYS A 107 3.58 -7.98 6.96
CA LYS A 107 4.77 -8.79 7.25
C LYS A 107 5.23 -9.59 6.04
N PHE A 108 4.30 -10.21 5.31
CA PHE A 108 4.63 -10.92 4.08
C PHE A 108 5.26 -10.01 3.02
N ILE A 109 4.70 -8.82 2.79
CA ILE A 109 5.25 -7.84 1.85
C ILE A 109 6.66 -7.41 2.29
N ARG A 110 6.86 -7.10 3.58
CA ARG A 110 8.16 -6.73 4.12
C ARG A 110 9.20 -7.83 3.95
N THR A 111 8.80 -9.09 4.21
CA THR A 111 9.66 -10.26 4.00
C THR A 111 10.08 -10.41 2.53
N LEU A 112 9.16 -10.23 1.57
CA LEU A 112 9.50 -10.28 0.15
C LEU A 112 10.54 -9.21 -0.24
N VAL A 113 10.42 -8.02 0.34
CA VAL A 113 11.38 -6.93 0.08
C VAL A 113 12.71 -7.22 0.75
N ALA A 114 12.72 -7.78 1.97
CA ALA A 114 13.94 -8.18 2.67
C ALA A 114 14.71 -9.26 1.88
N GLU A 115 14.03 -10.26 1.34
CA GLU A 115 14.62 -11.31 0.51
C GLU A 115 15.30 -10.75 -0.76
N LYS A 116 14.77 -9.69 -1.33
CA LYS A 116 15.27 -9.11 -2.59
C LYS A 116 16.32 -8.02 -2.37
N TYR A 117 16.10 -7.13 -1.40
CA TYR A 117 16.87 -5.89 -1.24
C TYR A 117 17.65 -5.84 0.09
N GLY A 118 17.45 -6.78 0.98
CA GLY A 118 18.07 -6.84 2.31
C GLY A 118 17.19 -6.23 3.41
N GLU A 119 17.52 -6.62 4.66
CA GLU A 119 16.76 -6.23 5.85
C GLU A 119 16.75 -4.71 6.08
N ASP A 120 17.85 -4.03 5.80
CA ASP A 120 17.95 -2.59 6.02
C ASP A 120 16.94 -1.79 5.15
N ILE A 121 16.76 -2.20 3.90
CA ILE A 121 15.80 -1.58 2.98
C ILE A 121 14.38 -1.93 3.41
N ALA A 122 14.13 -3.18 3.77
CA ALA A 122 12.82 -3.63 4.21
C ALA A 122 12.38 -2.95 5.52
N ALA A 123 13.30 -2.70 6.44
CA ALA A 123 13.03 -2.00 7.69
C ALA A 123 12.70 -0.52 7.50
N GLN A 124 13.23 0.12 6.45
CA GLN A 124 12.96 1.53 6.12
C GLN A 124 11.72 1.71 5.24
N LEU A 125 11.29 0.66 4.55
CA LEU A 125 10.12 0.69 3.69
C LEU A 125 8.86 0.99 4.49
N ARG A 126 8.09 1.97 4.05
CA ARG A 126 6.76 2.26 4.61
C ARG A 126 5.70 1.43 3.93
N ILE A 127 4.96 0.63 4.71
CA ILE A 127 3.84 -0.18 4.23
C ILE A 127 2.57 0.31 4.93
N LEU A 128 1.69 0.95 4.16
CA LEU A 128 0.46 1.57 4.66
C LEU A 128 -0.72 0.60 4.53
N TYR A 129 -1.61 0.61 5.51
CA TYR A 129 -2.90 -0.08 5.40
C TYR A 129 -3.88 0.78 4.58
N GLY A 130 -4.33 0.25 3.45
CA GLY A 130 -5.24 0.91 2.48
C GLY A 130 -6.68 0.40 2.53
N GLY A 131 -7.04 -0.46 3.48
CA GLY A 131 -8.41 -0.89 3.70
C GLY A 131 -9.26 0.13 4.46
N SER A 132 -10.44 -0.29 4.92
CA SER A 132 -11.34 0.56 5.70
C SER A 132 -10.72 0.91 7.06
N CYS A 133 -10.18 2.13 7.16
CA CYS A 133 -9.61 2.69 8.38
C CYS A 133 -10.42 3.91 8.83
N ASN A 134 -10.68 4.00 10.13
CA ASN A 134 -11.43 5.08 10.76
C ASN A 134 -10.92 5.33 12.20
N ALA A 135 -11.41 6.36 12.85
CA ALA A 135 -10.98 6.75 14.20
C ALA A 135 -11.15 5.66 15.28
N LYS A 136 -11.99 4.64 15.05
CA LYS A 136 -12.27 3.57 16.03
C LYS A 136 -11.29 2.40 15.91
N ASN A 137 -10.81 2.08 14.70
CA ASN A 137 -9.96 0.93 14.45
C ASN A 137 -8.48 1.29 14.15
N ALA A 138 -8.18 2.55 13.92
CA ALA A 138 -6.84 3.01 13.57
C ALA A 138 -5.79 2.64 14.64
N ALA A 139 -6.12 2.81 15.93
CA ALA A 139 -5.20 2.50 17.03
C ALA A 139 -4.78 1.01 17.05
N GLU A 140 -5.72 0.10 16.83
CA GLU A 140 -5.45 -1.34 16.83
C GLU A 140 -4.66 -1.76 15.58
N LEU A 141 -4.97 -1.15 14.43
CA LEU A 141 -4.24 -1.39 13.18
C LEU A 141 -2.79 -0.89 13.28
N PHE A 142 -2.60 0.35 13.72
CA PHE A 142 -1.26 0.95 13.81
C PHE A 142 -0.45 0.47 15.02
N ALA A 143 -1.06 -0.37 15.90
CA ALA A 143 -0.34 -1.07 16.95
C ALA A 143 0.43 -2.30 16.42
N GLN A 144 0.14 -2.76 15.22
CA GLN A 144 0.82 -3.90 14.62
C GLN A 144 2.25 -3.53 14.21
N GLU A 145 3.15 -4.52 14.21
CA GLU A 145 4.59 -4.32 14.02
C GLU A 145 4.92 -3.83 12.61
N ASP A 146 4.29 -4.42 11.59
CA ASP A 146 4.60 -4.21 10.19
C ASP A 146 3.68 -3.17 9.50
N ILE A 147 2.73 -2.55 10.23
CA ILE A 147 1.83 -1.52 9.72
C ILE A 147 2.36 -0.12 10.07
N ASP A 148 2.93 0.60 9.10
CA ASP A 148 3.59 1.89 9.30
C ASP A 148 2.62 3.09 9.26
N GLY A 149 1.33 2.86 9.05
CA GLY A 149 0.30 3.90 8.96
C GLY A 149 -0.83 3.53 8.05
N GLY A 150 -1.56 4.52 7.54
CA GLY A 150 -2.73 4.29 6.69
C GLY A 150 -2.82 5.17 5.46
N LEU A 151 -3.29 4.61 4.34
CA LEU A 151 -3.75 5.35 3.17
C LEU A 151 -5.26 5.56 3.33
N ILE A 152 -5.65 6.77 3.75
CA ILE A 152 -7.01 7.05 4.22
C ILE A 152 -7.88 7.63 3.09
N GLY A 153 -8.94 6.92 2.73
CA GLY A 153 -9.94 7.35 1.76
C GLY A 153 -11.07 8.17 2.38
N GLY A 154 -12.28 7.61 2.45
CA GLY A 154 -13.50 8.31 2.86
C GLY A 154 -13.42 9.01 4.23
N ALA A 155 -12.71 8.46 5.20
CA ALA A 155 -12.55 9.08 6.52
C ALA A 155 -11.74 10.38 6.48
N SER A 156 -10.93 10.61 5.45
CA SER A 156 -10.19 11.88 5.27
C SER A 156 -11.07 13.06 4.88
N LEU A 157 -12.31 12.82 4.47
CA LEU A 157 -13.28 13.87 4.11
C LEU A 157 -13.85 14.59 5.35
N LYS A 158 -13.66 14.05 6.55
CA LYS A 158 -14.04 14.66 7.81
C LYS A 158 -12.80 14.98 8.63
N ALA A 159 -12.55 16.28 8.84
CA ALA A 159 -11.34 16.76 9.50
C ALA A 159 -11.12 16.13 10.89
N GLU A 160 -12.17 16.00 11.69
CA GLU A 160 -12.10 15.42 13.04
C GLU A 160 -11.68 13.94 13.00
N ASP A 161 -12.28 13.17 12.10
CA ASP A 161 -11.95 11.75 11.92
C ASP A 161 -10.52 11.61 11.44
N PHE A 162 -10.10 12.41 10.45
CA PHE A 162 -8.75 12.34 9.90
C PHE A 162 -7.67 12.74 10.93
N VAL A 163 -7.89 13.82 11.67
CA VAL A 163 -6.99 14.24 12.77
C VAL A 163 -6.87 13.14 13.83
N SER A 164 -8.01 12.53 14.22
CA SER A 164 -8.00 11.42 15.18
C SER A 164 -7.16 10.24 14.68
N ILE A 165 -7.27 9.87 13.39
CA ILE A 165 -6.48 8.81 12.78
C ILE A 165 -4.99 9.19 12.75
N ALA A 166 -4.66 10.42 12.35
CA ALA A 166 -3.29 10.90 12.26
C ALA A 166 -2.57 10.90 13.61
N VAL A 167 -3.26 11.33 14.69
CA VAL A 167 -2.72 11.28 16.04
C VAL A 167 -2.40 9.83 16.48
N GLN A 168 -3.23 8.87 16.09
CA GLN A 168 -3.01 7.46 16.42
C GLN A 168 -1.86 6.82 15.63
N ALA A 169 -1.53 7.35 14.45
CA ALA A 169 -0.37 6.93 13.65
C ALA A 169 0.96 7.57 14.09
N SER A 170 0.90 8.62 14.91
CA SER A 170 2.09 9.33 15.43
C SER A 170 2.60 8.63 16.69
N LYS A 171 3.30 7.51 16.52
CA LYS A 171 3.95 6.75 17.61
C LYS A 171 5.45 6.95 17.60
#